data_bd9b909793a7dfba1a5b4885884ddddb
#
_entry.id   bd9b909793a7dfba1a5b4885884ddddb
#
_cell.length_a   1.000
_cell.length_b   1.000
_cell.length_c   1.000
_cell.angle_alpha   90.00
_cell.angle_beta   90.00
_cell.angle_gamma   90.00
#
_symmetry.space_group_name_H-M   'P 1'
#
loop_
_entity.id
_entity.type
_entity.pdbx_description
1 polymer ?
#
loop_
_entity_poly.entity_id
_entity_poly.type
_entity_poly.pdbx_seq_one_letter_code
_entity_poly.pdbx_strand_id
1 'polypeptide(L)'
;YVSWNWKAGTTTGIAGSPSITPLGYSFNATSGFSAIKYEGTGSAGTLPHGLGVAPNMIIVKALETVENWAVYNSPRGATKYIELNHDGSEGTSAVMWNDTEPTSTLFTVNTNGGVNTSGKDYIAYCFANVKGFSKVGSYIGNGATNGVFVYTGFKPAFILVKDATSTANWILFDNKREGYNANNDILRADTDAAEGNSADLDILSNGFKANSNWASINKSGATFIYLAVAEEPLVANVGSGLPATAR
;
A
#
# COMPACT_ATOMS: atom_id res chain seq x y z
N TYR A 1 6.80 -4.67 -20.84
CA TYR A 1 7.18 -4.51 -19.42
C TYR A 1 6.67 -3.17 -18.91
N VAL A 2 6.24 -3.10 -17.66
CA VAL A 2 5.82 -1.88 -16.96
C VAL A 2 6.67 -1.73 -15.70
N SER A 3 6.96 -0.50 -15.29
CA SER A 3 7.73 -0.17 -14.10
C SER A 3 7.06 0.98 -13.36
N TRP A 4 6.92 0.83 -12.05
CA TRP A 4 6.42 1.88 -11.15
C TRP A 4 7.56 2.30 -10.23
N ASN A 5 7.78 3.61 -10.12
CA ASN A 5 8.90 4.16 -9.36
C ASN A 5 8.39 5.20 -8.37
N TRP A 6 8.78 5.04 -7.10
CA TRP A 6 8.50 6.01 -6.04
C TRP A 6 9.78 6.79 -5.72
N LYS A 7 9.66 8.11 -5.64
CA LYS A 7 10.77 8.97 -5.29
C LYS A 7 10.88 9.06 -3.75
N ALA A 8 11.93 8.49 -3.20
CA ALA A 8 12.48 8.84 -1.90
C ALA A 8 13.63 9.86 -2.11
N GLY A 9 14.55 10.05 -1.19
CA GLY A 9 15.71 10.90 -1.48
C GLY A 9 16.40 11.47 -0.25
N THR A 10 15.70 11.80 0.82
CA THR A 10 16.31 12.28 2.06
C THR A 10 16.82 11.10 2.88
N THR A 11 18.12 11.09 3.19
CA THR A 11 18.81 9.99 3.88
C THR A 11 19.41 10.42 5.23
N THR A 12 19.07 11.63 5.69
CA THR A 12 19.53 12.19 6.97
C THR A 12 18.40 12.92 7.67
N GLY A 13 18.52 13.10 8.99
CA GLY A 13 17.56 13.91 9.76
C GLY A 13 16.15 13.32 9.89
N ILE A 14 16.02 12.00 9.88
CA ILE A 14 14.71 11.36 10.12
C ILE A 14 14.22 11.68 11.53
N ALA A 15 13.00 12.18 11.63
CA ALA A 15 12.41 12.58 12.91
C ALA A 15 11.89 11.37 13.71
N GLY A 16 11.89 11.50 15.03
CA GLY A 16 11.39 10.51 15.98
C GLY A 16 12.46 10.06 16.97
N SER A 17 12.02 9.39 18.03
CA SER A 17 12.90 8.74 19.03
C SER A 17 12.57 7.25 19.03
N PRO A 18 13.04 6.50 18.00
CA PRO A 18 12.75 5.09 17.89
C PRO A 18 13.51 4.25 18.92
N SER A 19 12.97 3.08 19.30
CA SER A 19 13.69 2.10 20.10
C SER A 19 14.59 1.19 19.24
N ILE A 20 14.31 1.08 17.94
CA ILE A 20 15.13 0.36 16.95
C ILE A 20 15.80 1.42 16.05
N THR A 21 17.11 1.50 16.08
CA THR A 21 17.87 2.40 15.22
C THR A 21 17.89 1.86 13.79
N PRO A 22 17.46 2.61 12.77
CA PRO A 22 17.57 2.16 11.39
C PRO A 22 19.02 1.95 10.96
N LEU A 23 19.29 0.92 10.19
CA LEU A 23 20.58 0.71 9.50
C LEU A 23 20.75 1.66 8.31
N GLY A 24 19.64 2.09 7.72
CA GLY A 24 19.60 3.03 6.62
C GLY A 24 18.16 3.40 6.28
N TYR A 25 17.99 4.55 5.67
CA TYR A 25 16.68 5.01 5.24
C TYR A 25 16.75 5.99 4.07
N SER A 26 15.65 6.06 3.35
CA SER A 26 15.40 7.12 2.36
C SER A 26 13.92 7.48 2.39
N PHE A 27 13.60 8.77 2.54
CA PHE A 27 12.21 9.21 2.63
C PHE A 27 11.94 10.49 1.84
N ASN A 28 10.68 10.70 1.51
CA ASN A 28 10.18 11.92 0.91
C ASN A 28 8.78 12.22 1.49
N ALA A 29 8.71 13.13 2.44
CA ALA A 29 7.47 13.51 3.08
C ALA A 29 6.44 14.12 2.09
N THR A 30 6.92 14.76 1.03
CA THR A 30 6.04 15.35 0.00
C THR A 30 5.37 14.28 -0.87
N SER A 31 6.09 13.23 -1.25
CA SER A 31 5.50 12.10 -1.98
C SER A 31 4.82 11.08 -1.08
N GLY A 32 4.97 11.22 0.25
CA GLY A 32 4.40 10.30 1.22
C GLY A 32 5.00 8.89 1.17
N PHE A 33 6.28 8.77 0.76
CA PHE A 33 6.95 7.47 0.62
C PHE A 33 8.27 7.42 1.39
N SER A 34 8.52 6.29 2.06
CA SER A 34 9.83 6.00 2.65
C SER A 34 10.19 4.51 2.59
N ALA A 35 11.49 4.26 2.60
CA ALA A 35 12.10 2.94 2.74
C ALA A 35 13.05 2.95 3.93
N ILE A 36 12.89 2.01 4.87
CA ILE A 36 13.64 1.93 6.13
C ILE A 36 14.25 0.55 6.24
N LYS A 37 15.57 0.46 6.28
CA LYS A 37 16.29 -0.78 6.58
C LYS A 37 16.59 -0.83 8.08
N TYR A 38 16.35 -1.98 8.72
CA TYR A 38 16.62 -2.18 10.14
C TYR A 38 16.99 -3.63 10.46
N GLU A 39 17.67 -3.82 11.59
CA GLU A 39 17.89 -5.13 12.20
C GLU A 39 16.81 -5.39 13.24
N GLY A 40 16.20 -6.57 13.19
CA GLY A 40 15.19 -7.00 14.14
C GLY A 40 15.79 -7.28 15.52
N THR A 41 15.00 -7.02 16.56
CA THR A 41 15.41 -7.19 17.97
C THR A 41 14.76 -8.38 18.65
N GLY A 42 13.72 -8.97 18.06
CA GLY A 42 12.91 -10.03 18.68
C GLY A 42 12.01 -9.56 19.83
N SER A 43 11.90 -8.25 20.02
CA SER A 43 11.05 -7.63 21.05
C SER A 43 10.28 -6.46 20.48
N ALA A 44 9.13 -6.12 21.04
CA ALA A 44 8.36 -4.97 20.60
C ALA A 44 9.23 -3.71 20.53
N GLY A 45 9.19 -3.02 19.40
CA GLY A 45 10.01 -1.83 19.18
C GLY A 45 9.39 -0.88 18.16
N THR A 46 9.91 0.33 18.13
CA THR A 46 9.46 1.40 17.23
C THR A 46 10.52 1.79 16.24
N LEU A 47 10.10 2.15 15.03
CA LEU A 47 10.92 2.57 13.91
C LEU A 47 10.44 3.92 13.39
N PRO A 48 11.34 4.83 12.95
CA PRO A 48 10.96 6.09 12.33
C PRO A 48 10.60 5.87 10.86
N HIS A 49 9.77 6.74 10.28
CA HIS A 49 9.45 6.66 8.85
C HIS A 49 9.66 7.97 8.08
N GLY A 50 9.86 9.11 8.77
CA GLY A 50 10.22 10.39 8.15
C GLY A 50 9.13 11.12 7.36
N LEU A 51 7.88 10.63 7.37
CA LEU A 51 6.81 11.19 6.53
C LEU A 51 6.11 12.41 7.14
N GLY A 52 6.26 12.63 8.46
CA GLY A 52 5.60 13.74 9.17
C GLY A 52 4.10 13.55 9.41
N VAL A 53 3.50 12.51 8.84
CA VAL A 53 2.11 12.07 9.03
C VAL A 53 2.10 10.55 9.17
N ALA A 54 1.13 9.98 9.87
CA ALA A 54 1.04 8.53 10.03
C ALA A 54 0.93 7.83 8.66
N PRO A 55 1.76 6.81 8.38
CA PRO A 55 1.63 6.02 7.16
C PRO A 55 0.30 5.25 7.17
N ASN A 56 -0.33 5.17 6.00
CA ASN A 56 -1.58 4.47 5.81
C ASN A 56 -1.39 3.01 5.34
N MET A 57 -0.22 2.70 4.77
CA MET A 57 0.20 1.35 4.44
C MET A 57 1.67 1.18 4.77
N ILE A 58 2.02 0.06 5.37
CA ILE A 58 3.41 -0.33 5.63
C ILE A 58 3.59 -1.74 5.12
N ILE A 59 4.62 -1.98 4.31
CA ILE A 59 4.97 -3.30 3.80
C ILE A 59 6.35 -3.65 4.35
N VAL A 60 6.45 -4.74 5.10
CA VAL A 60 7.72 -5.21 5.68
C VAL A 60 8.14 -6.52 5.04
N LYS A 61 9.45 -6.62 4.72
CA LYS A 61 10.06 -7.86 4.21
C LYS A 61 11.35 -8.18 4.95
N ALA A 62 11.43 -9.41 5.45
CA ALA A 62 12.68 -9.99 5.92
C ALA A 62 13.63 -10.23 4.73
N LEU A 63 14.89 -9.80 4.83
CA LEU A 63 15.85 -9.90 3.73
C LEU A 63 16.67 -11.21 3.75
N GLU A 64 16.77 -11.84 4.92
CA GLU A 64 17.64 -13.00 5.14
C GLU A 64 16.89 -14.30 5.45
N THR A 65 15.58 -14.23 5.66
CA THR A 65 14.74 -15.37 6.01
C THR A 65 13.56 -15.51 5.06
N VAL A 66 13.07 -16.75 4.92
CA VAL A 66 11.89 -17.05 4.11
C VAL A 66 10.64 -16.71 4.93
N GLU A 67 10.23 -15.47 4.85
CA GLU A 67 9.03 -14.93 5.53
C GLU A 67 8.13 -14.25 4.50
N ASN A 68 6.84 -14.19 4.80
CA ASN A 68 5.89 -13.44 3.98
C ASN A 68 6.13 -11.93 4.06
N TRP A 69 5.63 -11.21 3.07
CA TRP A 69 5.64 -9.74 3.04
C TRP A 69 4.49 -9.23 3.89
N ALA A 70 4.77 -8.82 5.12
CA ALA A 70 3.75 -8.38 6.06
C ALA A 70 3.25 -6.98 5.70
N VAL A 71 1.92 -6.80 5.65
CA VAL A 71 1.27 -5.53 5.31
C VAL A 71 0.39 -5.05 6.46
N TYR A 72 0.67 -3.84 6.95
CA TYR A 72 -0.25 -3.01 7.72
C TYR A 72 -1.07 -2.15 6.77
N ASN A 73 -2.34 -1.94 7.10
CA ASN A 73 -3.25 -1.08 6.33
C ASN A 73 -4.17 -0.32 7.29
N SER A 74 -4.14 1.01 7.26
CA SER A 74 -4.87 1.85 8.22
C SER A 74 -6.40 1.65 8.23
N PRO A 75 -7.10 1.37 7.11
CA PRO A 75 -8.52 1.04 7.15
C PRO A 75 -8.87 -0.22 7.96
N ARG A 76 -7.92 -1.13 8.20
CA ARG A 76 -8.12 -2.35 8.99
C ARG A 76 -7.54 -2.26 10.40
N GLY A 77 -6.60 -1.31 10.61
CA GLY A 77 -5.98 -1.03 11.89
C GLY A 77 -4.87 -2.00 12.30
N ALA A 78 -4.16 -1.67 13.38
CA ALA A 78 -2.96 -2.36 13.83
C ALA A 78 -3.20 -3.73 14.48
N THR A 79 -4.44 -4.10 14.78
CA THR A 79 -4.79 -5.45 15.22
C THR A 79 -4.79 -6.46 14.06
N LYS A 80 -4.77 -5.96 12.81
CA LYS A 80 -4.84 -6.76 11.59
C LYS A 80 -3.53 -6.71 10.82
N TYR A 81 -3.27 -7.78 10.07
CA TYR A 81 -2.24 -7.85 9.06
C TYR A 81 -2.73 -8.63 7.84
N ILE A 82 -2.09 -8.42 6.72
CA ILE A 82 -2.30 -9.20 5.51
C ILE A 82 -0.93 -9.44 4.86
N GLU A 83 -0.82 -10.38 3.93
CA GLU A 83 0.44 -10.75 3.30
C GLU A 83 0.39 -10.45 1.81
N LEU A 84 1.36 -9.68 1.29
CA LEU A 84 1.37 -9.24 -0.11
C LEU A 84 1.62 -10.37 -1.10
N ASN A 85 2.35 -11.39 -0.68
CA ASN A 85 2.70 -12.56 -1.49
C ASN A 85 1.80 -13.78 -1.22
N HIS A 86 0.61 -13.55 -0.65
CA HIS A 86 -0.34 -14.61 -0.31
C HIS A 86 -1.77 -14.17 -0.59
N ASP A 87 -2.62 -15.10 -1.04
CA ASP A 87 -4.03 -14.85 -1.37
C ASP A 87 -4.97 -14.86 -0.14
N GLY A 88 -4.48 -15.23 1.04
CA GLY A 88 -5.25 -15.31 2.27
C GLY A 88 -5.96 -14.01 2.65
N SER A 89 -7.01 -14.14 3.46
CA SER A 89 -7.66 -13.01 4.12
C SER A 89 -6.78 -12.41 5.22
N GLU A 90 -7.18 -11.25 5.76
CA GLU A 90 -6.50 -10.64 6.89
C GLU A 90 -6.45 -11.57 8.12
N GLY A 91 -5.31 -11.57 8.80
CA GLY A 91 -5.14 -12.18 10.11
C GLY A 91 -5.30 -11.15 11.24
N THR A 92 -5.50 -11.65 12.46
CA THR A 92 -5.49 -10.85 13.70
C THR A 92 -4.34 -11.31 14.55
N SER A 93 -3.42 -10.40 14.89
CA SER A 93 -2.24 -10.79 15.69
C SER A 93 -1.53 -9.58 16.29
N ALA A 94 -1.50 -9.51 17.61
CA ALA A 94 -0.74 -8.49 18.35
C ALA A 94 0.77 -8.60 18.11
N VAL A 95 1.30 -9.80 17.78
CA VAL A 95 2.73 -9.98 17.57
C VAL A 95 3.27 -9.38 16.26
N MET A 96 2.41 -8.83 15.39
CA MET A 96 2.80 -8.10 14.18
C MET A 96 3.14 -6.63 14.52
N TRP A 97 2.11 -5.84 14.84
CA TRP A 97 2.20 -4.38 15.02
C TRP A 97 2.01 -3.93 16.46
N ASN A 98 2.02 -4.88 17.42
CA ASN A 98 1.77 -4.64 18.86
C ASN A 98 0.43 -3.92 19.12
N ASP A 99 -0.59 -4.19 18.28
CA ASP A 99 -1.91 -3.52 18.32
C ASP A 99 -1.80 -1.98 18.40
N THR A 100 -0.72 -1.42 17.88
CA THR A 100 -0.37 0.00 18.02
C THR A 100 -0.35 0.70 16.67
N GLU A 101 -1.26 1.66 16.49
CA GLU A 101 -1.35 2.46 15.27
C GLU A 101 -0.08 3.30 15.07
N PRO A 102 0.38 3.47 13.81
CA PRO A 102 1.46 4.40 13.52
C PRO A 102 1.13 5.83 13.93
N THR A 103 2.14 6.55 14.38
CA THR A 103 2.07 7.98 14.69
C THR A 103 2.55 8.81 13.50
N SER A 104 2.66 10.13 13.66
CA SER A 104 3.27 11.01 12.65
C SER A 104 4.77 10.80 12.46
N THR A 105 5.44 10.08 13.34
CA THR A 105 6.91 9.90 13.31
C THR A 105 7.36 8.44 13.40
N LEU A 106 6.57 7.56 14.02
CA LEU A 106 6.97 6.20 14.35
C LEU A 106 5.90 5.17 13.94
N PHE A 107 6.33 3.96 13.60
CA PHE A 107 5.49 2.77 13.55
C PHE A 107 6.08 1.69 14.48
N THR A 108 5.26 0.72 14.86
CA THR A 108 5.64 -0.34 15.80
C THR A 108 5.74 -1.69 15.11
N VAL A 109 6.73 -2.49 15.46
CA VAL A 109 6.84 -3.91 15.13
C VAL A 109 6.94 -4.71 16.45
N ASN A 110 6.44 -5.96 16.44
CA ASN A 110 6.51 -6.82 17.62
C ASN A 110 7.33 -8.09 17.31
N THR A 111 7.06 -9.21 17.88
CA THR A 111 7.94 -10.40 17.91
C THR A 111 7.76 -11.35 16.71
N ASN A 112 6.83 -11.08 15.77
CA ASN A 112 6.61 -11.96 14.62
C ASN A 112 7.83 -12.01 13.69
N GLY A 113 8.16 -13.20 13.18
CA GLY A 113 9.27 -13.45 12.27
C GLY A 113 9.21 -12.64 10.98
N GLY A 114 8.04 -12.36 10.46
CA GLY A 114 7.83 -11.54 9.25
C GLY A 114 8.21 -10.07 9.43
N VAL A 115 8.35 -9.59 10.68
CA VAL A 115 8.63 -8.17 10.96
C VAL A 115 9.82 -7.92 11.89
N ASN A 116 10.24 -8.85 12.78
CA ASN A 116 11.22 -8.47 13.82
C ASN A 116 11.93 -9.65 14.51
N THR A 117 12.43 -10.65 13.79
CA THR A 117 13.32 -11.67 14.38
C THR A 117 14.67 -11.05 14.76
N SER A 118 15.16 -11.36 15.97
CA SER A 118 16.44 -10.85 16.47
C SER A 118 17.61 -11.17 15.53
N GLY A 119 18.43 -10.15 15.22
CA GLY A 119 19.62 -10.26 14.39
C GLY A 119 19.36 -10.53 12.92
N LYS A 120 18.15 -10.27 12.42
CA LYS A 120 17.80 -10.38 10.99
C LYS A 120 17.49 -9.02 10.39
N ASP A 121 17.92 -8.82 9.16
CA ASP A 121 17.70 -7.60 8.41
C ASP A 121 16.31 -7.57 7.76
N TYR A 122 15.68 -6.40 7.83
CA TYR A 122 14.37 -6.10 7.25
C TYR A 122 14.40 -4.82 6.44
N ILE A 123 13.46 -4.72 5.50
CA ILE A 123 13.10 -3.45 4.86
C ILE A 123 11.61 -3.19 5.07
N ALA A 124 11.27 -1.95 5.46
CA ALA A 124 9.91 -1.46 5.55
C ALA A 124 9.68 -0.37 4.50
N TYR A 125 8.62 -0.50 3.70
CA TYR A 125 8.13 0.52 2.79
C TYR A 125 6.90 1.16 3.40
N CYS A 126 6.92 2.48 3.63
CA CYS A 126 5.82 3.21 4.22
C CYS A 126 5.18 4.15 3.19
N PHE A 127 3.85 4.13 3.12
CA PHE A 127 3.05 4.96 2.23
C PHE A 127 2.05 5.78 3.05
N ALA A 128 2.08 7.10 2.88
CA ALA A 128 1.10 8.01 3.45
C ALA A 128 0.15 8.53 2.38
N ASN A 129 -1.07 8.89 2.78
CA ASN A 129 -2.00 9.56 1.89
C ASN A 129 -1.51 10.98 1.60
N VAL A 130 -1.38 11.31 0.31
CA VAL A 130 -1.04 12.64 -0.18
C VAL A 130 -2.16 13.12 -1.08
N LYS A 131 -2.81 14.22 -0.67
CA LYS A 131 -3.95 14.78 -1.42
C LYS A 131 -3.59 15.02 -2.89
N GLY A 132 -4.40 14.46 -3.79
CA GLY A 132 -4.20 14.60 -5.23
C GLY A 132 -3.08 13.73 -5.82
N PHE A 133 -2.40 12.89 -5.02
CA PHE A 133 -1.30 12.06 -5.48
C PHE A 133 -1.40 10.58 -5.09
N SER A 134 -1.64 10.26 -3.81
CA SER A 134 -1.73 8.88 -3.35
C SER A 134 -2.83 8.69 -2.32
N LYS A 135 -3.46 7.52 -2.32
CA LYS A 135 -4.51 7.18 -1.36
C LYS A 135 -4.50 5.69 -1.06
N VAL A 136 -4.39 5.37 0.21
CA VAL A 136 -4.75 4.08 0.79
C VAL A 136 -6.16 4.20 1.36
N GLY A 137 -7.02 3.25 1.06
CA GLY A 137 -8.40 3.27 1.52
C GLY A 137 -9.05 1.89 1.50
N SER A 138 -10.36 1.87 1.71
CA SER A 138 -11.17 0.66 1.62
C SER A 138 -12.53 0.94 0.97
N TYR A 139 -13.16 -0.11 0.47
CA TYR A 139 -14.55 -0.09 0.00
C TYR A 139 -15.23 -1.43 0.26
N ILE A 140 -16.55 -1.44 0.20
CA ILE A 140 -17.36 -2.67 0.31
C ILE A 140 -17.83 -3.05 -1.08
N GLY A 141 -17.55 -4.29 -1.51
CA GLY A 141 -18.05 -4.81 -2.77
C GLY A 141 -19.57 -4.98 -2.78
N ASN A 142 -20.20 -4.75 -3.91
CA ASN A 142 -21.65 -4.93 -4.08
C ASN A 142 -22.04 -6.20 -4.89
N GLY A 143 -21.06 -6.90 -5.46
CA GLY A 143 -21.28 -8.12 -6.25
C GLY A 143 -22.01 -7.92 -7.58
N ALA A 144 -22.23 -6.69 -8.01
CA ALA A 144 -22.92 -6.38 -9.24
C ALA A 144 -21.94 -6.02 -10.37
N THR A 145 -22.35 -6.25 -11.63
CA THR A 145 -21.59 -5.78 -12.81
C THR A 145 -21.51 -4.26 -12.87
N ASN A 146 -22.56 -3.55 -12.44
CA ASN A 146 -22.51 -2.13 -12.15
C ASN A 146 -21.96 -1.93 -10.73
N GLY A 147 -20.66 -2.07 -10.58
CA GLY A 147 -20.01 -2.16 -9.29
C GLY A 147 -19.77 -0.82 -8.60
N VAL A 148 -18.92 -0.86 -7.59
CA VAL A 148 -18.70 0.26 -6.66
C VAL A 148 -17.79 1.31 -7.29
N PHE A 149 -18.20 2.59 -7.21
CA PHE A 149 -17.30 3.72 -7.45
C PHE A 149 -16.49 4.04 -6.18
N VAL A 150 -15.18 4.18 -6.34
CA VAL A 150 -14.24 4.50 -5.27
C VAL A 150 -13.60 5.85 -5.56
N TYR A 151 -13.92 6.84 -4.74
CA TYR A 151 -13.36 8.19 -4.85
C TYR A 151 -11.93 8.25 -4.30
N THR A 152 -10.97 8.61 -5.13
CA THR A 152 -9.57 8.85 -4.72
C THR A 152 -9.23 10.33 -4.58
N GLY A 153 -9.92 11.21 -5.33
CA GLY A 153 -9.65 12.63 -5.42
C GLY A 153 -8.66 12.98 -6.53
N PHE A 154 -8.30 11.99 -7.36
CA PHE A 154 -7.43 12.13 -8.53
C PHE A 154 -7.70 11.00 -9.52
N LYS A 155 -7.19 11.12 -10.75
CA LYS A 155 -7.17 10.03 -11.74
C LYS A 155 -6.03 9.07 -11.38
N PRO A 156 -6.32 7.80 -11.05
CA PRO A 156 -5.27 6.83 -10.75
C PRO A 156 -4.49 6.44 -12.02
N ALA A 157 -3.18 6.20 -11.84
CA ALA A 157 -2.34 5.51 -12.82
C ALA A 157 -1.97 4.10 -12.36
N PHE A 158 -2.02 3.86 -11.06
CA PHE A 158 -1.71 2.61 -10.42
C PHE A 158 -2.76 2.34 -9.35
N ILE A 159 -3.30 1.13 -9.32
CA ILE A 159 -4.26 0.68 -8.31
C ILE A 159 -3.91 -0.75 -7.91
N LEU A 160 -3.60 -0.95 -6.63
CA LEU A 160 -3.43 -2.27 -6.03
C LEU A 160 -4.62 -2.54 -5.12
N VAL A 161 -5.33 -3.64 -5.33
CA VAL A 161 -6.55 -4.01 -4.59
C VAL A 161 -6.41 -5.39 -3.97
N LYS A 162 -6.97 -5.58 -2.78
CA LYS A 162 -7.06 -6.87 -2.08
C LYS A 162 -8.39 -7.01 -1.35
N ASP A 163 -9.07 -8.14 -1.53
CA ASP A 163 -10.12 -8.57 -0.60
C ASP A 163 -9.49 -8.90 0.75
N ALA A 164 -9.76 -8.08 1.76
CA ALA A 164 -9.24 -8.27 3.10
C ALA A 164 -9.99 -9.35 3.89
N THR A 165 -11.22 -9.68 3.51
CA THR A 165 -12.14 -10.51 4.29
C THR A 165 -12.29 -11.94 3.78
N SER A 166 -11.80 -12.24 2.57
CA SER A 166 -11.80 -13.60 2.02
C SER A 166 -10.55 -13.90 1.20
N THR A 167 -10.34 -15.18 0.89
CA THR A 167 -9.24 -15.63 0.02
C THR A 167 -9.46 -15.10 -1.39
N ALA A 168 -8.53 -14.31 -1.88
CA ALA A 168 -8.48 -13.77 -3.24
C ALA A 168 -7.08 -13.21 -3.51
N ASN A 169 -6.65 -13.19 -4.75
CA ASN A 169 -5.36 -12.60 -5.12
C ASN A 169 -5.32 -11.08 -4.89
N TRP A 170 -4.12 -10.55 -4.75
CA TRP A 170 -3.85 -9.13 -4.92
C TRP A 170 -3.93 -8.78 -6.41
N ILE A 171 -4.74 -7.81 -6.76
CA ILE A 171 -4.96 -7.40 -8.15
C ILE A 171 -4.38 -6.01 -8.37
N LEU A 172 -3.60 -5.88 -9.43
CA LEU A 172 -2.96 -4.64 -9.84
C LEU A 172 -3.47 -4.22 -11.21
N PHE A 173 -3.93 -2.98 -11.29
CA PHE A 173 -4.29 -2.27 -12.52
C PHE A 173 -3.38 -1.07 -12.72
N ASP A 174 -3.15 -0.70 -13.97
CA ASP A 174 -2.49 0.55 -14.35
C ASP A 174 -3.05 1.09 -15.66
N ASN A 175 -2.77 2.36 -15.95
CA ASN A 175 -3.25 3.04 -17.15
C ASN A 175 -2.23 3.03 -18.31
N LYS A 176 -1.19 2.20 -18.24
CA LYS A 176 -0.11 2.19 -19.26
C LYS A 176 -0.12 0.97 -20.15
N ARG A 177 -0.63 -0.16 -19.66
CA ARG A 177 -0.70 -1.40 -20.44
C ARG A 177 -1.83 -1.32 -21.46
N GLU A 178 -3.06 -1.09 -21.04
CA GLU A 178 -4.22 -0.97 -21.92
C GLU A 178 -4.53 0.49 -22.29
N GLY A 179 -4.47 1.39 -21.31
CA GLY A 179 -4.53 2.85 -21.54
C GLY A 179 -5.92 3.44 -21.73
N TYR A 180 -6.98 2.62 -21.78
CA TYR A 180 -8.39 3.03 -21.93
C TYR A 180 -9.33 2.17 -21.08
N ASN A 181 -10.53 2.63 -20.87
CA ASN A 181 -11.58 1.90 -20.18
C ASN A 181 -12.39 1.01 -21.18
N ALA A 182 -12.89 -0.17 -20.81
CA ALA A 182 -12.65 -0.75 -19.47
C ALA A 182 -11.23 -1.32 -19.41
N ASN A 183 -10.49 -0.97 -18.34
CA ASN A 183 -9.17 -1.55 -18.10
C ASN A 183 -9.36 -2.95 -17.51
N ASN A 184 -8.91 -3.99 -18.20
CA ASN A 184 -9.08 -5.38 -17.77
C ASN A 184 -7.75 -6.15 -17.66
N ASP A 185 -6.63 -5.57 -18.07
CA ASP A 185 -5.31 -6.15 -17.91
C ASP A 185 -4.89 -6.12 -16.44
N ILE A 186 -4.77 -7.29 -15.83
CA ILE A 186 -4.43 -7.46 -14.43
C ILE A 186 -3.08 -8.14 -14.25
N LEU A 187 -2.34 -7.69 -13.23
CA LEU A 187 -1.24 -8.44 -12.65
C LEU A 187 -1.59 -8.87 -11.23
N ARG A 188 -0.93 -9.91 -10.75
CA ARG A 188 -1.09 -10.40 -9.38
C ARG A 188 0.24 -10.27 -8.65
N ALA A 189 0.22 -9.66 -7.46
CA ALA A 189 1.46 -9.50 -6.67
C ALA A 189 1.86 -10.77 -5.91
N ASP A 190 0.94 -11.71 -5.76
CA ASP A 190 1.04 -12.90 -4.94
C ASP A 190 1.23 -14.20 -5.75
N THR A 191 1.35 -14.10 -7.06
CA THR A 191 1.57 -15.27 -7.94
C THR A 191 2.54 -14.95 -9.06
N ASP A 192 3.09 -15.99 -9.69
CA ASP A 192 3.91 -15.95 -10.91
C ASP A 192 3.07 -16.06 -12.21
N ALA A 193 1.74 -15.94 -12.08
CA ALA A 193 0.84 -16.02 -13.22
C ALA A 193 1.12 -14.90 -14.24
N ALA A 194 1.01 -15.25 -15.51
CA ALA A 194 1.03 -14.27 -16.59
C ALA A 194 -0.08 -13.22 -16.42
N GLU A 195 0.06 -12.09 -17.11
CA GLU A 195 -1.00 -11.10 -17.24
C GLU A 195 -2.33 -11.74 -17.62
N GLY A 196 -3.39 -11.34 -16.94
CA GLY A 196 -4.74 -11.81 -17.17
C GLY A 196 -5.67 -10.67 -17.55
N ASN A 197 -6.88 -10.99 -17.99
CA ASN A 197 -7.91 -10.03 -18.40
C ASN A 197 -9.26 -10.38 -17.76
N SER A 198 -9.28 -10.68 -16.48
CA SER A 198 -10.46 -11.28 -15.80
C SER A 198 -11.41 -10.27 -15.15
N ALA A 199 -11.09 -8.98 -15.15
CA ALA A 199 -11.88 -7.98 -14.43
C ALA A 199 -11.92 -6.66 -15.17
N ASP A 200 -13.11 -6.08 -15.28
CA ASP A 200 -13.29 -4.74 -15.82
C ASP A 200 -13.24 -3.70 -14.70
N LEU A 201 -12.35 -2.73 -14.85
CA LEU A 201 -12.23 -1.58 -13.95
C LEU A 201 -12.11 -0.31 -14.79
N ASP A 202 -12.96 0.67 -14.49
CA ASP A 202 -12.82 2.00 -15.09
C ASP A 202 -11.92 2.89 -14.23
N ILE A 203 -10.89 3.45 -14.84
CA ILE A 203 -10.09 4.53 -14.28
C ILE A 203 -10.75 5.86 -14.66
N LEU A 204 -11.18 6.61 -13.65
CA LEU A 204 -11.94 7.85 -13.81
C LEU A 204 -11.12 9.06 -13.36
N SER A 205 -11.53 10.27 -13.74
CA SER A 205 -10.81 11.51 -13.41
C SER A 205 -10.60 11.77 -11.91
N ASN A 206 -11.42 11.14 -11.07
CA ASN A 206 -11.42 11.36 -9.62
C ASN A 206 -11.48 10.07 -8.80
N GLY A 207 -11.21 8.92 -9.43
CA GLY A 207 -11.27 7.64 -8.77
C GLY A 207 -11.28 6.47 -9.75
N PHE A 208 -11.83 5.34 -9.32
CA PHE A 208 -12.02 4.16 -10.13
C PHE A 208 -13.37 3.50 -9.85
N LYS A 209 -13.83 2.68 -10.76
CA LYS A 209 -15.08 1.93 -10.62
C LYS A 209 -14.85 0.48 -11.00
N ALA A 210 -15.22 -0.45 -10.12
CA ALA A 210 -15.23 -1.87 -10.41
C ALA A 210 -16.48 -2.20 -11.26
N ASN A 211 -16.31 -2.40 -12.57
CA ASN A 211 -17.39 -2.72 -13.50
C ASN A 211 -17.54 -4.24 -13.71
N SER A 212 -17.27 -5.02 -12.69
CA SER A 212 -17.29 -6.47 -12.73
C SER A 212 -17.89 -7.02 -11.44
N ASN A 213 -18.57 -8.16 -11.53
CA ASN A 213 -18.97 -8.96 -10.36
C ASN A 213 -17.88 -9.96 -9.92
N TRP A 214 -16.67 -9.83 -10.46
CA TRP A 214 -15.56 -10.70 -10.11
C TRP A 214 -15.18 -10.58 -8.63
N ALA A 215 -15.11 -11.74 -7.96
CA ALA A 215 -14.95 -11.80 -6.50
C ALA A 215 -13.68 -11.13 -5.99
N SER A 216 -12.58 -11.12 -6.76
CA SER A 216 -11.31 -10.53 -6.33
C SER A 216 -11.31 -9.00 -6.27
N ILE A 217 -12.31 -8.31 -6.85
CA ILE A 217 -12.42 -6.84 -6.81
C ILE A 217 -13.79 -6.33 -6.36
N ASN A 218 -14.85 -7.17 -6.39
CA ASN A 218 -16.22 -6.69 -6.10
C ASN A 218 -17.14 -7.74 -5.48
N LYS A 219 -16.64 -8.70 -4.70
CA LYS A 219 -17.48 -9.68 -3.97
C LYS A 219 -18.45 -8.95 -3.04
N SER A 220 -19.73 -9.32 -3.11
CA SER A 220 -20.79 -8.72 -2.29
C SER A 220 -20.50 -8.82 -0.79
N GLY A 221 -20.53 -7.69 -0.09
CA GLY A 221 -20.31 -7.58 1.35
C GLY A 221 -18.85 -7.72 1.79
N ALA A 222 -17.90 -8.07 0.91
CA ALA A 222 -16.48 -8.13 1.25
C ALA A 222 -15.89 -6.75 1.39
N THR A 223 -14.94 -6.61 2.31
CA THR A 223 -14.15 -5.38 2.46
C THR A 223 -12.88 -5.48 1.65
N PHE A 224 -12.70 -4.55 0.73
CA PHE A 224 -11.51 -4.40 -0.07
C PHE A 224 -10.64 -3.28 0.48
N ILE A 225 -9.33 -3.49 0.51
CA ILE A 225 -8.34 -2.44 0.73
C ILE A 225 -7.67 -2.12 -0.59
N TYR A 226 -7.20 -0.87 -0.73
CA TYR A 226 -6.48 -0.45 -1.93
C TYR A 226 -5.37 0.56 -1.64
N LEU A 227 -4.37 0.57 -2.53
CA LEU A 227 -3.41 1.65 -2.72
C LEU A 227 -3.60 2.19 -4.14
N ALA A 228 -3.93 3.47 -4.27
CA ALA A 228 -4.00 4.16 -5.55
C ALA A 228 -2.96 5.29 -5.62
N VAL A 229 -2.32 5.44 -6.78
CA VAL A 229 -1.35 6.51 -7.06
C VAL A 229 -1.77 7.23 -8.34
N ALA A 230 -1.68 8.56 -8.34
CA ALA A 230 -2.13 9.41 -9.43
C ALA A 230 -1.29 9.25 -10.71
N GLU A 231 -1.92 9.49 -11.85
CA GLU A 231 -1.21 9.64 -13.12
C GLU A 231 -0.31 10.89 -13.11
N GLU A 232 -0.87 11.99 -12.62
CA GLU A 232 -0.17 13.25 -12.39
C GLU A 232 -0.70 13.85 -11.07
N PRO A 233 0.14 14.42 -10.21
CA PRO A 233 -0.34 15.04 -9.01
C PRO A 233 -1.20 16.28 -9.36
N LEU A 234 -2.41 16.36 -8.76
CA LEU A 234 -3.30 17.51 -8.93
C LEU A 234 -2.77 18.79 -8.28
N VAL A 235 -1.82 18.65 -7.37
CA VAL A 235 -1.18 19.76 -6.69
C VAL A 235 0.26 19.78 -7.12
N ALA A 236 0.65 20.82 -7.81
CA ALA A 236 2.04 21.04 -8.15
C ALA A 236 2.86 21.14 -6.87
N ASN A 237 3.93 20.34 -6.83
CA ASN A 237 4.84 20.35 -5.74
C ASN A 237 5.66 21.64 -5.77
N VAL A 238 5.33 22.52 -4.84
CA VAL A 238 6.18 23.57 -4.23
C VAL A 238 7.18 24.33 -5.12
N GLY A 239 6.93 25.60 -5.30
CA GLY A 239 7.91 26.62 -5.67
C GLY A 239 7.84 27.15 -7.10
N SER A 240 7.24 26.43 -8.02
CA SER A 240 6.94 26.91 -9.38
C SER A 240 5.75 26.16 -10.00
N GLY A 241 4.92 25.62 -9.14
CA GLY A 241 3.92 24.66 -9.51
C GLY A 241 2.79 25.24 -10.32
N LEU A 242 2.65 24.80 -11.55
CA LEU A 242 1.42 24.91 -12.30
C LEU A 242 0.44 23.84 -11.78
N PRO A 243 -0.83 24.18 -11.50
CA PRO A 243 -1.85 23.18 -11.23
C PRO A 243 -1.93 22.20 -12.39
N ALA A 244 -2.02 20.91 -12.08
CA ALA A 244 -2.32 19.92 -13.10
C ALA A 244 -3.65 20.31 -13.76
N THR A 245 -3.63 20.58 -15.03
CA THR A 245 -4.85 20.84 -15.79
C THR A 245 -5.60 19.52 -15.95
N ALA A 246 -6.88 19.51 -15.57
CA ALA A 246 -7.75 18.38 -15.89
C ALA A 246 -7.79 18.24 -17.43
N ARG A 247 -7.34 17.10 -17.94
CA ARG A 247 -7.50 16.70 -19.34
C ARG A 247 -8.61 15.68 -19.45
#